data_a07d7c80bf2bacae839f5b88c164714e
#
_entry.id   a07d7c80bf2bacae839f5b88c164714e
#
_cell.length_a   1.000
_cell.length_b   1.000
_cell.length_c   1.000
_cell.angle_alpha   90.00
_cell.angle_beta   90.00
_cell.angle_gamma   90.00
#
_symmetry.space_group_name_H-M   'P 1'
#
loop_
_entity.id
_entity.type
_entity.pdbx_description
1 polymer ?
#
loop_
_entity_poly.entity_id
_entity_poly.type
_entity_poly.pdbx_seq_one_letter_code
_entity_poly.pdbx_strand_id
1 'polypeptide(L)'
;MLVLLSGVSGAGKDTVKQELIKRNKNVESLPSYTDRAPRNNDIPGVTYNFVTTQEFERMIEQGELYEYSKHHEHYYGTSRKLLNEKINNGTIIVKDIEVNGVENLLKILKKQNVQIKTKCYSARTGAE
;
A
#
# COMPACT_ATOMS: atom_id res chain seq x y z
N MET A 1 -7.41 -6.05 10.26
CA MET A 1 -5.97 -6.34 10.30
C MET A 1 -5.30 -5.81 9.05
N LEU A 2 -4.15 -5.26 9.19
CA LEU A 2 -3.34 -4.76 8.08
C LEU A 2 -2.07 -5.60 7.94
N VAL A 3 -1.84 -6.14 6.76
CA VAL A 3 -0.62 -6.89 6.43
C VAL A 3 0.20 -6.04 5.47
N LEU A 4 1.39 -5.66 5.87
CA LEU A 4 2.30 -4.86 5.05
C LEU A 4 3.36 -5.77 4.43
N LEU A 5 3.46 -5.71 3.11
CA LEU A 5 4.49 -6.43 2.38
C LEU A 5 5.49 -5.40 1.85
N SER A 6 6.75 -5.57 2.19
CA SER A 6 7.79 -4.71 1.65
C SER A 6 8.94 -5.54 1.13
N GLY A 7 9.75 -4.95 0.28
CA GLY A 7 10.88 -5.63 -0.32
C GLY A 7 11.14 -5.13 -1.72
N VAL A 8 12.16 -5.71 -2.33
CA VAL A 8 12.56 -5.35 -3.68
C VAL A 8 11.55 -5.89 -4.68
N SER A 9 11.27 -5.12 -5.72
CA SER A 9 10.43 -5.56 -6.82
C SER A 9 10.97 -6.89 -7.40
N GLY A 10 10.08 -7.83 -7.64
CA GLY A 10 10.47 -9.15 -8.15
C GLY A 10 10.86 -10.16 -7.08
N ALA A 11 10.75 -9.80 -5.80
CA ALA A 11 11.12 -10.70 -4.70
C ALA A 11 9.99 -11.68 -4.29
N GLY A 12 8.99 -11.87 -5.13
CA GLY A 12 7.88 -12.78 -4.85
C GLY A 12 6.73 -12.15 -4.08
N LYS A 13 6.83 -10.88 -3.78
CA LYS A 13 5.87 -10.11 -3.00
C LYS A 13 4.48 -10.14 -3.63
N ASP A 14 4.40 -9.88 -4.94
CA ASP A 14 3.13 -9.86 -5.67
C ASP A 14 2.46 -11.24 -5.71
N THR A 15 3.25 -12.29 -5.84
CA THR A 15 2.74 -13.66 -5.84
C THR A 15 2.08 -13.98 -4.51
N VAL A 16 2.73 -13.62 -3.40
CA VAL A 16 2.18 -13.84 -2.06
C VAL A 16 0.89 -13.06 -1.87
N LYS A 17 0.87 -11.80 -2.30
CA LYS A 17 -0.32 -10.96 -2.20
C LYS A 17 -1.49 -11.58 -2.95
N GLN A 18 -1.27 -12.01 -4.18
CA GLN A 18 -2.31 -12.61 -5.01
C GLN A 18 -2.85 -13.90 -4.41
N GLU A 19 -1.96 -14.74 -3.86
CA GLU A 19 -2.38 -15.99 -3.23
C GLU A 19 -3.21 -15.74 -1.98
N LEU A 20 -2.84 -14.76 -1.16
CA LEU A 20 -3.60 -14.41 0.02
C LEU A 20 -5.01 -13.95 -0.33
N ILE A 21 -5.13 -13.10 -1.34
CA ILE A 21 -6.42 -12.59 -1.81
C ILE A 21 -7.28 -13.72 -2.39
N LYS A 22 -6.66 -14.59 -3.18
CA LYS A 22 -7.34 -15.69 -3.84
C LYS A 22 -7.90 -16.72 -2.85
N ARG A 23 -7.15 -17.00 -1.79
CA ARG A 23 -7.50 -18.05 -0.83
C ARG A 23 -8.43 -17.59 0.30
N ASN A 24 -8.59 -16.28 0.48
CA ASN A 24 -9.32 -15.73 1.60
C ASN A 24 -10.32 -14.68 1.10
N LYS A 25 -11.60 -14.94 1.30
CA LYS A 25 -12.65 -14.03 0.83
C LYS A 25 -12.63 -12.67 1.52
N ASN A 26 -12.06 -12.60 2.72
CA ASN A 26 -12.04 -11.37 3.51
C ASN A 26 -10.71 -10.61 3.39
N VAL A 27 -9.88 -10.96 2.42
CA VAL A 27 -8.59 -10.31 2.19
C VAL A 27 -8.67 -9.48 0.90
N GLU A 28 -8.28 -8.22 1.00
CA GLU A 28 -8.27 -7.32 -0.15
C GLU A 28 -6.96 -6.56 -0.20
N SER A 29 -6.56 -6.14 -1.39
CA SER A 29 -5.43 -5.23 -1.53
C SER A 29 -5.92 -3.79 -1.37
N LEU A 30 -4.99 -2.91 -1.04
CA LEU A 30 -5.27 -1.47 -0.98
C LEU A 30 -4.27 -0.76 -1.90
N PRO A 31 -4.67 -0.42 -3.13
CA PRO A 31 -3.78 0.26 -4.05
C PRO A 31 -3.36 1.64 -3.52
N SER A 32 -2.09 1.97 -3.69
CA SER A 32 -1.60 3.31 -3.38
C SER A 32 -2.07 4.31 -4.43
N TYR A 33 -2.14 5.58 -4.04
CA TYR A 33 -2.27 6.68 -4.98
C TYR A 33 -0.90 7.00 -5.55
N THR A 34 -0.86 7.39 -6.81
CA THR A 34 0.38 7.81 -7.47
C THR A 34 0.08 8.84 -8.56
N ASP A 35 1.03 9.72 -8.81
CA ASP A 35 0.94 10.67 -9.92
C ASP A 35 1.70 10.16 -11.17
N ARG A 36 2.23 8.95 -11.10
CA ARG A 36 2.85 8.30 -12.27
C ARG A 36 1.77 7.96 -13.30
N ALA A 37 2.09 8.09 -14.56
CA ALA A 37 1.17 7.70 -15.62
C ALA A 37 1.00 6.16 -15.65
N PRO A 38 -0.20 5.67 -15.95
CA PRO A 38 -0.43 4.23 -16.08
C PRO A 38 0.44 3.62 -17.19
N ARG A 39 0.93 2.42 -16.93
CA ARG A 39 1.67 1.61 -17.91
C ARG A 39 0.76 0.51 -18.44
N ASN A 40 1.23 -0.22 -19.48
CA ASN A 40 0.40 -1.25 -20.11
C ASN A 40 -0.12 -2.33 -19.15
N ASN A 41 0.67 -2.67 -18.14
CA ASN A 41 0.31 -3.70 -17.17
C ASN A 41 -0.52 -3.18 -16.00
N ASP A 42 -0.71 -1.87 -15.92
CA ASP A 42 -1.46 -1.27 -14.81
C ASP A 42 -2.96 -1.35 -15.06
N ILE A 43 -3.69 -1.60 -13.99
CA ILE A 43 -5.15 -1.57 -14.00
C ILE A 43 -5.59 -0.51 -13.00
N PRO A 44 -6.17 0.63 -13.45
CA PRO A 44 -6.60 1.69 -12.54
C PRO A 44 -7.54 1.16 -11.46
N GLY A 45 -7.28 1.55 -10.22
CA GLY A 45 -8.04 1.09 -9.07
C GLY A 45 -7.64 -0.28 -8.57
N VAL A 46 -6.76 -0.98 -9.26
CA VAL A 46 -6.27 -2.31 -8.86
C VAL A 46 -4.77 -2.26 -8.59
N THR A 47 -3.96 -1.81 -9.56
CA THR A 47 -2.52 -1.65 -9.37
C THR A 47 -2.24 -0.40 -8.55
N TYR A 48 -2.79 0.71 -8.97
CA TYR A 48 -2.68 2.02 -8.32
C TYR A 48 -3.95 2.81 -8.55
N ASN A 49 -4.15 3.84 -7.72
CA ASN A 49 -5.12 4.89 -7.99
C ASN A 49 -4.34 6.05 -8.62
N PHE A 50 -4.55 6.29 -9.90
CA PHE A 50 -3.77 7.27 -10.66
C PHE A 50 -4.41 8.66 -10.56
N VAL A 51 -3.61 9.64 -10.17
CA VAL A 51 -4.03 11.04 -10.06
C VAL A 51 -2.97 11.94 -10.69
N THR A 52 -3.29 13.22 -10.87
CA THR A 52 -2.29 14.19 -11.33
C THR A 52 -1.37 14.57 -10.18
N THR A 53 -0.20 15.13 -10.53
CA THR A 53 0.71 15.65 -9.52
C THR A 53 0.03 16.71 -8.66
N GLN A 54 -0.74 17.61 -9.28
CA GLN A 54 -1.46 18.65 -8.57
C GLN A 54 -2.47 18.05 -7.58
N GLU A 55 -3.19 17.03 -7.99
CA GLU A 55 -4.15 16.35 -7.12
C GLU A 55 -3.44 15.66 -5.95
N PHE A 56 -2.31 15.01 -6.21
CA PHE A 56 -1.55 14.37 -5.16
C PHE A 56 -1.05 15.40 -4.13
N GLU A 57 -0.55 16.53 -4.62
CA GLU A 57 -0.09 17.60 -3.73
C GLU A 57 -1.25 18.18 -2.91
N ARG A 58 -2.43 18.27 -3.50
CA ARG A 58 -3.63 18.68 -2.75
C ARG A 58 -3.94 17.68 -1.64
N MET A 59 -3.82 16.38 -1.92
CA MET A 59 -4.05 15.34 -0.92
C MET A 59 -3.07 15.46 0.25
N ILE A 60 -1.82 15.81 -0.03
CA ILE A 60 -0.83 16.05 1.03
C ILE A 60 -1.25 17.24 1.89
N GLU A 61 -1.62 18.36 1.27
CA GLU A 61 -2.01 19.58 1.99
C GLU A 61 -3.25 19.35 2.86
N GLN A 62 -4.19 18.56 2.38
CA GLN A 62 -5.44 18.29 3.10
C GLN A 62 -5.29 17.19 4.14
N GLY A 63 -4.11 16.60 4.29
CA GLY A 63 -3.88 15.55 5.25
C GLY A 63 -4.62 14.24 4.95
N GLU A 64 -4.87 13.96 3.68
CA GLU A 64 -5.64 12.80 3.26
C GLU A 64 -4.83 11.51 3.19
N LEU A 65 -3.53 11.59 3.42
CA LEU A 65 -2.63 10.44 3.33
C LEU A 65 -2.05 10.07 4.70
N TYR A 66 -2.01 8.77 5.01
CA TYR A 66 -1.29 8.29 6.18
C TYR A 66 0.22 8.42 6.02
N GLU A 67 0.69 8.15 4.82
CA GLU A 67 2.10 8.28 4.48
C GLU A 67 2.21 8.56 2.99
N TYR A 68 3.32 9.15 2.60
CA TYR A 68 3.65 9.28 1.19
C TYR A 68 5.17 9.37 1.04
N SER A 69 5.63 9.05 -0.17
CA SER A 69 7.04 9.11 -0.50
C SER A 69 7.19 9.47 -1.98
N LYS A 70 8.40 9.81 -2.38
CA LYS A 70 8.69 10.13 -3.76
C LYS A 70 9.77 9.20 -4.28
N HIS A 71 9.46 8.50 -5.37
CA HIS A 71 10.36 7.55 -6.02
C HIS A 71 10.44 7.83 -7.50
N HIS A 72 11.64 7.95 -8.03
CA HIS A 72 11.85 8.22 -9.46
C HIS A 72 10.99 9.38 -9.93
N GLU A 73 10.97 10.46 -9.14
CA GLU A 73 10.24 11.69 -9.41
C GLU A 73 8.72 11.58 -9.34
N HIS A 74 8.19 10.46 -8.86
CA HIS A 74 6.76 10.26 -8.72
C HIS A 74 6.37 10.03 -7.26
N TYR A 75 5.20 10.51 -6.89
CA TYR A 75 4.64 10.32 -5.55
C TYR A 75 3.93 8.99 -5.46
N TYR A 76 3.97 8.41 -4.26
CA TYR A 76 3.19 7.22 -3.88
C TYR A 76 2.70 7.42 -2.46
N GLY A 77 1.44 7.09 -2.20
CA GLY A 77 0.90 7.30 -0.87
C GLY A 77 -0.33 6.46 -0.55
N THR A 78 -0.64 6.37 0.74
CA THR A 78 -1.73 5.58 1.27
C THR A 78 -2.85 6.47 1.77
N SER A 79 -4.06 6.31 1.21
CA SER A 79 -5.22 7.09 1.59
C SER A 79 -5.73 6.71 2.99
N ARG A 80 -5.93 7.72 3.84
CA ARG A 80 -6.52 7.53 5.17
C ARG A 80 -7.96 7.02 5.06
N LYS A 81 -8.72 7.61 4.19
CA LYS A 81 -10.13 7.28 4.03
C LYS A 81 -10.32 5.82 3.62
N LEU A 82 -9.62 5.39 2.57
CA LEU A 82 -9.75 4.03 2.05
C LEU A 82 -9.30 3.00 3.07
N LEU A 83 -8.16 3.23 3.73
CA LEU A 83 -7.65 2.30 4.73
C LEU A 83 -8.59 2.19 5.93
N ASN A 84 -9.06 3.33 6.43
CA ASN A 84 -9.97 3.35 7.59
C ASN A 84 -11.30 2.66 7.28
N GLU A 85 -11.86 2.88 6.12
CA GLU A 85 -13.11 2.24 5.71
C GLU A 85 -12.97 0.73 5.69
N LYS A 86 -11.90 0.22 5.11
CA LYS A 86 -11.70 -1.22 5.00
C LYS A 86 -11.42 -1.87 6.36
N ILE A 87 -10.63 -1.22 7.20
CA ILE A 87 -10.35 -1.72 8.54
C ILE A 87 -11.63 -1.76 9.37
N ASN A 88 -12.43 -0.70 9.31
CA ASN A 88 -13.70 -0.63 10.07
C ASN A 88 -14.69 -1.68 9.62
N ASN A 89 -14.63 -2.12 8.38
CA ASN A 89 -15.48 -3.19 7.87
C ASN A 89 -14.97 -4.59 8.21
N GLY A 90 -13.88 -4.68 8.95
CA GLY A 90 -13.29 -5.97 9.33
C GLY A 90 -12.50 -6.65 8.22
N THR A 91 -12.22 -5.94 7.14
CA THR A 91 -11.45 -6.47 6.02
C THR A 91 -9.97 -6.61 6.41
N ILE A 92 -9.35 -7.69 5.99
CA ILE A 92 -7.91 -7.87 6.12
C ILE A 92 -7.25 -7.25 4.90
N ILE A 93 -6.44 -6.24 5.10
CA ILE A 93 -5.78 -5.50 4.02
C ILE A 93 -4.37 -6.03 3.82
N VAL A 94 -4.02 -6.34 2.58
CA VAL A 94 -2.66 -6.65 2.19
C VAL A 94 -2.16 -5.49 1.34
N LYS A 95 -1.08 -4.86 1.76
CA LYS A 95 -0.58 -3.67 1.10
C LYS A 95 0.92 -3.75 0.84
N ASP A 96 1.30 -3.46 -0.40
CA ASP A 96 2.70 -3.26 -0.77
C ASP A 96 3.12 -1.85 -0.37
N ILE A 97 4.24 -1.72 0.31
CA ILE A 97 4.73 -0.43 0.73
C ILE A 97 6.26 -0.41 0.73
N GLU A 98 6.83 0.73 0.43
CA GLU A 98 8.27 0.93 0.49
C GLU A 98 8.75 0.84 1.94
N VAL A 99 9.98 0.35 2.11
CA VAL A 99 10.56 0.19 3.45
C VAL A 99 10.50 1.49 4.25
N ASN A 100 10.80 2.60 3.60
CA ASN A 100 10.77 3.92 4.28
C ASN A 100 9.36 4.32 4.72
N GLY A 101 8.34 3.93 3.97
CA GLY A 101 6.96 4.23 4.32
C GLY A 101 6.42 3.36 5.45
N VAL A 102 6.98 2.15 5.62
CA VAL A 102 6.53 1.22 6.65
C VAL A 102 6.66 1.83 8.04
N GLU A 103 7.81 2.41 8.35
CA GLU A 103 8.05 3.00 9.67
C GLU A 103 7.08 4.12 9.98
N ASN A 104 6.86 5.02 9.04
CA ASN A 104 5.93 6.12 9.22
C ASN A 104 4.50 5.64 9.43
N LEU A 105 4.08 4.69 8.64
CA LEU A 105 2.74 4.13 8.74
C LEU A 105 2.55 3.40 10.07
N LEU A 106 3.54 2.64 10.50
CA LEU A 106 3.49 1.93 11.78
C LEU A 106 3.35 2.88 12.95
N LYS A 107 4.08 3.99 12.95
CA LYS A 107 3.99 4.99 14.03
C LYS A 107 2.60 5.57 14.14
N ILE A 108 1.99 5.87 13.00
CA ILE A 108 0.65 6.47 12.97
C ILE A 108 -0.41 5.46 13.41
N LEU A 109 -0.34 4.24 12.91
CA LEU A 109 -1.36 3.22 13.17
C LEU A 109 -1.28 2.65 14.58
N LYS A 110 -0.10 2.61 15.20
CA LYS A 110 0.02 2.19 16.60
C LYS A 110 -0.79 3.08 17.52
N LYS A 111 -0.87 4.37 17.23
CA LYS A 111 -1.67 5.31 18.01
C LYS A 111 -3.16 5.04 17.90
N GLN A 112 -3.58 4.29 16.90
CA GLN A 112 -4.99 3.99 16.64
C GLN A 112 -5.36 2.55 16.99
N ASN A 113 -4.48 1.81 17.65
CA ASN A 113 -4.69 0.43 18.06
C ASN A 113 -5.09 -0.51 16.92
N VAL A 114 -4.54 -0.29 15.74
CA VAL A 114 -4.78 -1.15 14.59
C VAL A 114 -3.84 -2.36 14.64
N GLN A 115 -4.37 -3.55 14.43
CA GLN A 115 -3.56 -4.75 14.35
C GLN A 115 -2.77 -4.75 13.04
N ILE A 116 -1.45 -4.91 13.15
CA ILE A 116 -0.56 -4.83 11.99
C ILE A 116 0.36 -6.04 11.99
N LYS A 117 0.51 -6.64 10.82
CA LYS A 117 1.55 -7.63 10.56
C LYS A 117 2.42 -7.13 9.42
N THR A 118 3.72 -7.29 9.56
CA THR A 118 4.65 -6.87 8.52
C THR A 118 5.44 -8.08 8.03
N LYS A 119 5.75 -8.08 6.74
CA LYS A 119 6.58 -9.10 6.12
C LYS A 119 7.49 -8.42 5.11
N CYS A 120 8.79 -8.64 5.27
CA CYS A 120 9.78 -8.11 4.34
C CYS A 120 10.30 -9.22 3.46
N TYR A 121 10.40 -8.95 2.16
CA TYR A 121 10.95 -9.88 1.19
C TYR A 121 12.21 -9.31 0.58
N SER A 122 13.22 -10.15 0.41
CA SER A 122 14.44 -9.76 -0.27
C SER A 122 14.51 -10.44 -1.64
N ALA A 123 15.26 -9.85 -2.55
CA ALA A 123 15.46 -10.42 -3.88
C ALA A 123 16.17 -11.76 -3.83
N ARG A 124 16.87 -12.07 -2.73
CA ARG A 124 17.64 -13.31 -2.61
C ARG A 124 16.79 -14.52 -2.32
N THR A 125 15.76 -14.38 -1.50
CA THR A 125 14.92 -15.49 -1.10
C THR A 125 13.62 -15.56 -1.88
N GLY A 126 13.13 -14.41 -2.30
CA GLY A 126 11.85 -14.32 -3.00
C GLY A 126 10.65 -14.71 -2.17
N ALA A 127 10.86 -15.27 -0.98
CA ALA A 127 9.78 -15.72 -0.13
C ALA A 127 10.28 -15.90 1.30
N GLU A 128 9.65 -15.26 2.22
CA GLU A 128 9.97 -15.37 3.63
C GLU A 128 8.67 -15.26 4.45
#